data_9dbb95b8ee1f1abc5e753337ff0a1ec3
#
_entry.id   9dbb95b8ee1f1abc5e753337ff0a1ec3
#
_cell.length_a   1.000
_cell.length_b   1.000
_cell.length_c   1.000
_cell.angle_alpha   90.00
_cell.angle_beta   90.00
_cell.angle_gamma   90.00
#
_symmetry.space_group_name_H-M   'P 1'
#
loop_
_entity.id
_entity.type
_entity.pdbx_description
1 polymer ?
#
loop_
_entity_poly.entity_id
_entity_poly.type
_entity_poly.pdbx_seq_one_letter_code
_entity_poly.pdbx_strand_id
1 'polypeptide(L)'
;MPLNTACIGREYPPVTINVTLDALQKYARAYNDDNSAFFDARRIGGIVAPPMFGVTVTWDALMKAMMDPDLHVDLLRLVHGEQDMEFPNPIRPGDVITANAKVLSIEAKTTGETMTVELNAANQKGQPVQKTLFIIFIRGARNRDAASAEPRPAEPARG
;
A
#
# COMPACT_ATOMS: atom_id res chain seq x y z
N MET A 1 -20.67 -6.09 -2.34
CA MET A 1 -20.35 -7.52 -2.62
C MET A 1 -19.13 -7.87 -1.79
N PRO A 2 -18.93 -9.13 -1.35
CA PRO A 2 -17.69 -9.57 -0.73
C PRO A 2 -16.53 -9.55 -1.74
N LEU A 3 -15.30 -9.56 -1.23
CA LEU A 3 -14.11 -9.74 -2.04
C LEU A 3 -14.16 -11.10 -2.76
N ASN A 4 -13.69 -11.13 -4.00
CA ASN A 4 -13.72 -12.35 -4.80
C ASN A 4 -12.50 -13.22 -4.54
N THR A 5 -12.69 -14.29 -3.77
CA THR A 5 -11.61 -15.24 -3.43
C THR A 5 -11.03 -15.99 -4.63
N ALA A 6 -11.74 -16.05 -5.77
CA ALA A 6 -11.19 -16.62 -7.00
C ALA A 6 -10.02 -15.79 -7.58
N CYS A 7 -9.83 -14.56 -7.11
CA CYS A 7 -8.69 -13.72 -7.48
C CYS A 7 -7.43 -14.01 -6.65
N ILE A 8 -7.47 -14.88 -5.65
CA ILE A 8 -6.25 -15.29 -4.91
C ILE A 8 -5.26 -15.91 -5.90
N GLY A 9 -4.00 -15.45 -5.84
CA GLY A 9 -2.95 -15.84 -6.76
C GLY A 9 -2.89 -15.04 -8.06
N ARG A 10 -3.87 -14.13 -8.33
CA ARG A 10 -3.86 -13.27 -9.51
C ARG A 10 -2.69 -12.31 -9.46
N GLU A 11 -1.93 -12.30 -10.56
CA GLU A 11 -0.84 -11.34 -10.80
C GLU A 11 -1.28 -10.29 -11.80
N TYR A 12 -0.83 -9.06 -11.57
CA TYR A 12 -1.17 -7.92 -12.42
C TYR A 12 0.01 -7.55 -13.32
N PRO A 13 -0.25 -7.07 -14.55
CA PRO A 13 0.80 -6.64 -15.45
C PRO A 13 1.73 -5.62 -14.78
N PRO A 14 3.05 -5.75 -14.94
CA PRO A 14 4.00 -4.84 -14.30
C PRO A 14 3.84 -3.40 -14.79
N VAL A 15 4.32 -2.48 -13.97
CA VAL A 15 4.47 -1.06 -14.29
C VAL A 15 5.93 -0.68 -14.18
N THR A 16 6.36 0.28 -15.00
CA THR A 16 7.74 0.75 -15.02
C THR A 16 7.79 2.25 -14.74
N ILE A 17 8.68 2.64 -13.82
CA ILE A 17 8.86 4.03 -13.37
C ILE A 17 10.33 4.42 -13.48
N ASN A 18 10.61 5.58 -14.09
CA ASN A 18 11.92 6.18 -14.10
C ASN A 18 12.14 7.02 -12.84
N VAL A 19 13.17 6.71 -12.07
CA VAL A 19 13.53 7.42 -10.84
C VAL A 19 14.41 8.61 -11.17
N THR A 20 13.89 9.81 -11.04
CA THR A 20 14.66 11.03 -11.25
C THR A 20 15.20 11.60 -9.93
N LEU A 21 16.36 12.29 -9.98
CA LEU A 21 16.90 12.98 -8.81
C LEU A 21 15.91 14.01 -8.26
N ASP A 22 15.24 14.74 -9.13
CA ASP A 22 14.24 15.74 -8.76
C ASP A 22 13.08 15.12 -7.98
N ALA A 23 12.55 13.97 -8.45
CA ALA A 23 11.47 13.27 -7.77
C ALA A 23 11.88 12.82 -6.34
N LEU A 24 13.09 12.26 -6.18
CA LEU A 24 13.61 11.86 -4.88
C LEU A 24 13.73 13.04 -3.92
N GLN A 25 14.32 14.15 -4.40
CA GLN A 25 14.53 15.34 -3.57
C GLN A 25 13.22 16.06 -3.23
N LYS A 26 12.28 16.13 -4.16
CA LYS A 26 10.92 16.63 -3.89
C LYS A 26 10.21 15.80 -2.83
N TYR A 27 10.33 14.48 -2.92
CA TYR A 27 9.76 13.57 -1.93
C TYR A 27 10.34 13.84 -0.53
N ALA A 28 11.68 13.89 -0.39
CA ALA A 28 12.32 14.16 0.90
C ALA A 28 11.90 15.52 1.48
N ARG A 29 11.86 16.57 0.65
CA ARG A 29 11.44 17.93 1.07
C ARG A 29 9.98 17.98 1.52
N ALA A 30 9.11 17.12 0.96
CA ALA A 30 7.67 17.13 1.27
C ALA A 30 7.37 16.79 2.74
N TYR A 31 8.28 16.06 3.41
CA TYR A 31 8.17 15.77 4.84
C TYR A 31 9.33 16.34 5.68
N ASN A 32 10.03 17.36 5.13
CA ASN A 32 11.10 18.11 5.78
C ASN A 32 12.30 17.26 6.18
N ASP A 33 12.67 16.25 5.39
CA ASP A 33 13.86 15.44 5.61
C ASP A 33 15.04 16.04 4.80
N ASP A 34 16.04 16.54 5.51
CA ASP A 34 17.26 17.14 4.96
C ASP A 34 18.48 16.22 5.05
N ASN A 35 18.26 14.92 5.28
CA ASN A 35 19.34 13.95 5.39
C ASN A 35 20.23 13.98 4.15
N SER A 36 21.54 14.16 4.38
CA SER A 36 22.55 14.23 3.31
C SER A 36 22.54 13.01 2.36
N ALA A 37 21.99 11.88 2.78
CA ALA A 37 21.83 10.70 1.93
C ALA A 37 20.97 10.97 0.68
N PHE A 38 20.07 11.93 0.75
CA PHE A 38 19.12 12.27 -0.32
C PHE A 38 19.57 13.46 -1.16
N PHE A 39 20.61 14.21 -0.71
CA PHE A 39 21.01 15.48 -1.33
C PHE A 39 22.50 15.57 -1.68
N ASP A 40 23.40 14.89 -0.99
CA ASP A 40 24.83 15.01 -1.23
C ASP A 40 25.41 13.88 -2.09
N ALA A 41 25.66 14.18 -3.35
CA ALA A 41 26.24 13.22 -4.31
C ALA A 41 27.69 12.83 -3.98
N ARG A 42 28.41 13.57 -3.10
CA ARG A 42 29.80 13.29 -2.74
C ARG A 42 29.91 12.20 -1.66
N ARG A 43 28.80 11.79 -1.07
CA ARG A 43 28.80 10.68 -0.10
C ARG A 43 29.27 9.38 -0.75
N ILE A 44 29.97 8.57 0.03
CA ILE A 44 30.30 7.19 -0.36
C ILE A 44 28.99 6.45 -0.65
N GLY A 45 28.87 5.90 -1.87
CA GLY A 45 27.67 5.26 -2.34
C GLY A 45 26.65 6.21 -3.01
N GLY A 46 26.90 7.53 -3.03
CA GLY A 46 26.08 8.54 -3.73
C GLY A 46 24.69 8.75 -3.11
N ILE A 47 23.81 9.40 -3.87
CA ILE A 47 22.42 9.65 -3.47
C ILE A 47 21.60 8.36 -3.51
N VAL A 48 20.75 8.20 -2.50
CA VAL A 48 19.75 7.12 -2.41
C VAL A 48 18.36 7.73 -2.18
N ALA A 49 17.33 6.97 -2.51
CA ALA A 49 15.97 7.37 -2.18
C ALA A 49 15.69 7.24 -0.67
N PRO A 50 14.85 8.10 -0.10
CA PRO A 50 14.24 7.81 1.18
C PRO A 50 13.51 6.45 1.15
N PRO A 51 13.56 5.63 2.21
CA PRO A 51 12.95 4.28 2.19
C PRO A 51 11.49 4.30 1.75
N MET A 52 10.69 5.21 2.29
CA MET A 52 9.27 5.32 1.95
C MET A 52 8.99 5.82 0.52
N PHE A 53 10.01 6.27 -0.23
CA PHE A 53 9.86 6.53 -1.67
C PHE A 53 9.47 5.26 -2.45
N GLY A 54 9.78 4.09 -1.89
CA GLY A 54 9.34 2.80 -2.41
C GLY A 54 7.82 2.69 -2.60
N VAL A 55 7.02 3.36 -1.76
CA VAL A 55 5.56 3.42 -1.94
C VAL A 55 5.21 4.07 -3.28
N THR A 56 5.92 5.13 -3.67
CA THR A 56 5.69 5.82 -4.94
C THR A 56 5.93 4.90 -6.15
N VAL A 57 6.99 4.08 -6.11
CA VAL A 57 7.33 3.19 -7.23
C VAL A 57 6.46 1.93 -7.32
N THR A 58 5.75 1.57 -6.26
CA THR A 58 4.83 0.42 -6.24
C THR A 58 3.36 0.82 -6.34
N TRP A 59 3.05 2.13 -6.26
CA TRP A 59 1.68 2.63 -6.19
C TRP A 59 0.81 2.21 -7.37
N ASP A 60 1.30 2.40 -8.60
CA ASP A 60 0.52 2.10 -9.80
C ASP A 60 0.28 0.58 -9.96
N ALA A 61 1.24 -0.25 -9.51
CA ALA A 61 1.05 -1.69 -9.47
C ALA A 61 -0.05 -2.08 -8.46
N LEU A 62 -0.04 -1.48 -7.26
CA LEU A 62 -1.10 -1.66 -6.27
C LEU A 62 -2.46 -1.23 -6.83
N MET A 63 -2.53 -0.07 -7.48
CA MET A 63 -3.79 0.45 -8.01
C MET A 63 -4.38 -0.43 -9.10
N LYS A 64 -3.59 -1.17 -9.87
CA LYS A 64 -4.12 -2.19 -10.80
C LYS A 64 -4.92 -3.27 -10.08
N ALA A 65 -4.46 -3.72 -8.92
CA ALA A 65 -5.21 -4.66 -8.10
C ALA A 65 -6.46 -4.00 -7.47
N MET A 66 -6.29 -2.82 -6.89
CA MET A 66 -7.39 -2.12 -6.20
C MET A 66 -8.54 -1.74 -7.15
N MET A 67 -8.25 -1.49 -8.41
CA MET A 67 -9.23 -1.08 -9.44
C MET A 67 -9.71 -2.25 -10.31
N ASP A 68 -9.30 -3.47 -10.01
CA ASP A 68 -9.78 -4.66 -10.72
C ASP A 68 -11.26 -4.90 -10.41
N PRO A 69 -12.16 -4.80 -11.40
CA PRO A 69 -13.59 -4.98 -11.17
C PRO A 69 -13.95 -6.39 -10.69
N ASP A 70 -13.17 -7.40 -11.07
CA ASP A 70 -13.41 -8.78 -10.64
C ASP A 70 -13.09 -9.00 -9.16
N LEU A 71 -12.22 -8.18 -8.59
CA LEU A 71 -11.80 -8.31 -7.18
C LEU A 71 -12.85 -7.78 -6.20
N HIS A 72 -13.75 -6.89 -6.66
CA HIS A 72 -14.82 -6.27 -5.89
C HIS A 72 -14.37 -5.44 -4.69
N VAL A 73 -13.23 -4.74 -4.79
CA VAL A 73 -12.74 -3.87 -3.72
C VAL A 73 -13.67 -2.68 -3.53
N ASP A 74 -14.25 -2.54 -2.34
CA ASP A 74 -15.04 -1.37 -1.97
C ASP A 74 -14.12 -0.30 -1.34
N LEU A 75 -13.65 0.63 -2.17
CA LEU A 75 -12.71 1.68 -1.74
C LEU A 75 -13.30 2.62 -0.67
N LEU A 76 -14.65 2.76 -0.59
CA LEU A 76 -15.28 3.61 0.42
C LEU A 76 -15.27 2.97 1.81
N ARG A 77 -15.12 1.65 1.87
CA ARG A 77 -15.04 0.89 3.13
C ARG A 77 -13.65 0.36 3.42
N LEU A 78 -12.70 0.66 2.53
CA LEU A 78 -11.32 0.24 2.67
C LEU A 78 -10.61 1.00 3.80
N VAL A 79 -9.87 0.26 4.60
CA VAL A 79 -8.92 0.78 5.58
C VAL A 79 -7.56 0.16 5.31
N HIS A 80 -6.51 0.98 5.26
CA HIS A 80 -5.14 0.50 5.25
C HIS A 80 -4.82 -0.05 6.65
N GLY A 81 -4.65 -1.35 6.77
CA GLY A 81 -4.44 -2.02 8.04
C GLY A 81 -2.97 -2.10 8.43
N GLU A 82 -2.15 -2.64 7.53
CA GLU A 82 -0.73 -2.88 7.77
C GLU A 82 0.07 -2.80 6.47
N GLN A 83 1.34 -2.42 6.58
CA GLN A 83 2.28 -2.46 5.47
C GLN A 83 3.64 -2.92 5.98
N ASP A 84 4.04 -4.14 5.60
CA ASP A 84 5.37 -4.67 5.85
C ASP A 84 6.25 -4.44 4.62
N MET A 85 7.47 -3.92 4.82
CA MET A 85 8.36 -3.51 3.72
C MET A 85 9.79 -3.97 3.94
N GLU A 86 10.33 -4.64 2.93
CA GLU A 86 11.73 -5.01 2.86
C GLU A 86 12.43 -4.20 1.76
N PHE A 87 13.65 -3.73 2.02
CA PHE A 87 14.46 -2.92 1.11
C PHE A 87 15.82 -3.60 0.84
N PRO A 88 15.88 -4.63 -0.02
CA PRO A 88 17.11 -5.40 -0.25
C PRO A 88 18.23 -4.58 -0.85
N ASN A 89 17.90 -3.63 -1.71
CA ASN A 89 18.85 -2.71 -2.35
C ASN A 89 18.29 -1.29 -2.39
N PRO A 90 19.12 -0.24 -2.25
CA PRO A 90 18.67 1.13 -2.31
C PRO A 90 18.20 1.50 -3.74
N ILE A 91 17.12 2.27 -3.80
CA ILE A 91 16.69 2.94 -5.02
C ILE A 91 17.56 4.18 -5.23
N ARG A 92 18.00 4.43 -6.48
CA ARG A 92 18.92 5.51 -6.84
C ARG A 92 18.37 6.37 -7.97
N PRO A 93 18.82 7.63 -8.09
CA PRO A 93 18.55 8.44 -9.28
C PRO A 93 19.07 7.72 -10.53
N GLY A 94 18.24 7.68 -11.58
CA GLY A 94 18.54 6.99 -12.84
C GLY A 94 18.10 5.52 -12.86
N ASP A 95 17.59 4.97 -11.77
CA ASP A 95 16.99 3.64 -11.80
C ASP A 95 15.70 3.63 -12.62
N VAL A 96 15.50 2.53 -13.32
CA VAL A 96 14.24 2.18 -13.99
C VAL A 96 13.65 1.01 -13.21
N ILE A 97 12.64 1.30 -12.40
CA ILE A 97 12.03 0.32 -11.51
C ILE A 97 10.84 -0.32 -12.20
N THR A 98 10.79 -1.64 -12.21
CA THR A 98 9.63 -2.42 -12.64
C THR A 98 8.99 -3.03 -11.40
N ALA A 99 7.70 -2.74 -11.19
CA ALA A 99 6.93 -3.20 -10.05
C ALA A 99 5.70 -4.00 -10.51
N ASN A 100 5.35 -5.05 -9.77
CA ASN A 100 4.14 -5.85 -9.99
C ASN A 100 3.40 -6.08 -8.68
N ALA A 101 2.13 -6.46 -8.80
CA ALA A 101 1.25 -6.80 -7.68
C ALA A 101 0.70 -8.20 -7.85
N LYS A 102 0.48 -8.88 -6.71
CA LYS A 102 -0.15 -10.20 -6.62
C LYS A 102 -1.08 -10.26 -5.42
N VAL A 103 -2.29 -10.75 -5.60
CA VAL A 103 -3.20 -11.03 -4.47
C VAL A 103 -2.72 -12.31 -3.78
N LEU A 104 -2.26 -12.21 -2.53
CA LEU A 104 -1.79 -13.38 -1.77
C LEU A 104 -2.92 -14.08 -1.03
N SER A 105 -3.77 -13.32 -0.35
CA SER A 105 -4.85 -13.89 0.46
C SER A 105 -6.06 -12.96 0.54
N ILE A 106 -7.21 -13.56 0.76
CA ILE A 106 -8.46 -12.90 1.11
C ILE A 106 -9.08 -13.71 2.23
N GLU A 107 -9.37 -13.09 3.36
CA GLU A 107 -9.90 -13.77 4.53
C GLU A 107 -11.12 -13.03 5.08
N ALA A 108 -12.20 -13.78 5.31
CA ALA A 108 -13.36 -13.25 6.01
C ALA A 108 -13.07 -13.08 7.51
N LYS A 109 -13.52 -11.97 8.08
CA LYS A 109 -13.46 -11.66 9.51
C LYS A 109 -14.87 -11.32 10.00
N THR A 110 -15.09 -11.35 11.31
CA THR A 110 -16.40 -11.04 11.91
C THR A 110 -16.96 -9.67 11.50
N THR A 111 -16.09 -8.68 11.32
CA THR A 111 -16.47 -7.28 11.05
C THR A 111 -16.15 -6.81 9.63
N GLY A 112 -15.72 -7.71 8.76
CA GLY A 112 -15.33 -7.38 7.38
C GLY A 112 -14.46 -8.45 6.75
N GLU A 113 -13.59 -8.04 5.85
CA GLU A 113 -12.66 -8.92 5.14
C GLU A 113 -11.27 -8.30 5.09
N THR A 114 -10.23 -9.12 5.19
CA THR A 114 -8.85 -8.71 4.95
C THR A 114 -8.39 -9.21 3.59
N MET A 115 -7.57 -8.42 2.92
CA MET A 115 -6.86 -8.83 1.71
C MET A 115 -5.39 -8.43 1.83
N THR A 116 -4.50 -9.36 1.48
CA THR A 116 -3.06 -9.10 1.38
C THR A 116 -2.65 -9.06 -0.08
N VAL A 117 -2.00 -7.97 -0.48
CA VAL A 117 -1.38 -7.80 -1.79
C VAL A 117 0.13 -7.75 -1.61
N GLU A 118 0.83 -8.63 -2.30
CA GLU A 118 2.28 -8.58 -2.41
C GLU A 118 2.67 -7.65 -3.56
N LEU A 119 3.62 -6.74 -3.29
CA LEU A 119 4.22 -5.86 -4.28
C LEU A 119 5.71 -6.15 -4.33
N ASN A 120 6.21 -6.43 -5.52
CA ASN A 120 7.64 -6.65 -5.76
C ASN A 120 8.14 -5.62 -6.75
N ALA A 121 9.30 -5.02 -6.46
CA ALA A 121 9.93 -4.04 -7.32
C ALA A 121 11.42 -4.37 -7.52
N ALA A 122 11.88 -4.29 -8.76
CA ALA A 122 13.28 -4.52 -9.14
C ALA A 122 13.77 -3.40 -10.08
N ASN A 123 15.07 -3.12 -10.03
CA ASN A 123 15.68 -2.16 -10.94
C ASN A 123 15.97 -2.79 -12.31
N GLN A 124 16.47 -1.99 -13.26
CA GLN A 124 16.81 -2.42 -14.64
C GLN A 124 17.87 -3.51 -14.73
N LYS A 125 18.57 -3.83 -13.63
CA LYS A 125 19.54 -4.93 -13.54
C LYS A 125 18.91 -6.20 -12.96
N GLY A 126 17.59 -6.20 -12.70
CA GLY A 126 16.90 -7.29 -12.05
C GLY A 126 17.17 -7.41 -10.54
N GLN A 127 17.82 -6.43 -9.93
CA GLN A 127 18.07 -6.43 -8.48
C GLN A 127 16.80 -6.03 -7.75
N PRO A 128 16.31 -6.79 -6.76
CA PRO A 128 15.16 -6.42 -5.97
C PRO A 128 15.48 -5.18 -5.15
N VAL A 129 14.62 -4.18 -5.21
CA VAL A 129 14.74 -2.92 -4.46
C VAL A 129 13.71 -2.81 -3.37
N GLN A 130 12.58 -3.49 -3.53
CA GLN A 130 11.51 -3.51 -2.53
C GLN A 130 10.66 -4.76 -2.66
N LYS A 131 10.27 -5.29 -1.51
CA LYS A 131 9.15 -6.20 -1.35
C LYS A 131 8.21 -5.63 -0.32
N THR A 132 6.90 -5.68 -0.58
CA THR A 132 5.89 -5.16 0.35
C THR A 132 4.75 -6.15 0.48
N LEU A 133 4.28 -6.36 1.70
CA LEU A 133 2.97 -6.93 1.99
C LEU A 133 2.05 -5.78 2.38
N PHE A 134 1.05 -5.52 1.53
CA PHE A 134 0.08 -4.47 1.73
C PHE A 134 -1.23 -5.11 2.18
N ILE A 135 -1.61 -4.88 3.44
CA ILE A 135 -2.77 -5.49 4.07
C ILE A 135 -3.86 -4.45 4.23
N ILE A 136 -5.00 -4.71 3.60
CA ILE A 136 -6.18 -3.87 3.71
C ILE A 136 -7.28 -4.60 4.44
N PHE A 137 -8.17 -3.83 5.04
CA PHE A 137 -9.39 -4.28 5.65
C PHE A 137 -10.60 -3.59 4.99
N ILE A 138 -11.52 -4.37 4.45
CA ILE A 138 -12.80 -3.88 3.94
C ILE A 138 -13.83 -4.07 5.05
N ARG A 139 -14.34 -2.97 5.59
CA ARG A 139 -15.36 -3.01 6.63
C ARG A 139 -16.63 -3.67 6.12
N GLY A 140 -17.23 -4.54 6.93
CA GLY A 140 -18.56 -5.10 6.68
C GLY A 140 -19.62 -3.99 6.57
N ALA A 141 -20.74 -4.27 5.91
CA ALA A 141 -21.87 -3.37 5.93
C ALA A 141 -22.32 -3.19 7.38
N ARG A 142 -22.40 -1.95 7.89
CA ARG A 142 -23.05 -1.69 9.16
C ARG A 142 -24.51 -2.10 9.02
N ASN A 143 -24.92 -3.11 9.78
CA ASN A 143 -26.34 -3.40 9.95
C ASN A 143 -26.94 -2.23 10.74
N ARG A 144 -27.55 -1.26 10.06
CA ARG A 144 -28.21 -0.11 10.70
C ARG A 144 -29.33 -0.56 11.64
N ASP A 145 -29.85 -1.77 11.43
CA ASP A 145 -30.92 -2.33 12.25
C ASP A 145 -30.45 -2.86 13.61
N ALA A 146 -29.15 -3.13 13.78
CA ALA A 146 -28.61 -3.53 15.09
C ALA A 146 -28.35 -2.34 16.04
N ALA A 147 -28.14 -1.14 15.51
CA ALA A 147 -27.92 0.05 16.32
C ALA A 147 -29.22 0.66 16.91
N SER A 148 -30.39 0.24 16.43
CA SER A 148 -31.69 0.65 16.95
C SER A 148 -32.19 -0.25 18.08
N ALA A 149 -31.48 -1.32 18.43
CA ALA A 149 -31.87 -2.30 19.44
C ALA A 149 -31.20 -2.09 20.82
N GLU A 150 -30.32 -1.12 20.99
CA GLU A 150 -29.83 -0.77 22.33
C GLU A 150 -30.90 0.07 23.07
N PRO A 151 -31.46 -0.45 24.20
CA PRO A 151 -32.40 0.32 25.01
C PRO A 151 -31.70 1.57 25.55
N ARG A 152 -32.27 2.76 25.32
CA ARG A 152 -31.80 3.98 25.96
C ARG A 152 -31.80 3.78 27.49
N PRO A 153 -30.71 4.13 28.18
CA PRO A 153 -30.72 4.10 29.63
C PRO A 153 -31.86 4.99 30.14
N ALA A 154 -32.63 4.46 31.07
CA ALA A 154 -33.74 5.19 31.70
C ALA A 154 -33.23 6.48 32.33
N GLU A 155 -33.86 7.59 31.99
CA GLU A 155 -33.59 8.91 32.58
C GLU A 155 -33.95 8.84 34.11
N PRO A 156 -33.05 9.28 35.02
CA PRO A 156 -33.36 9.26 36.43
C PRO A 156 -34.51 10.19 36.71
N ALA A 157 -35.55 9.68 37.38
CA ALA A 157 -36.68 10.48 37.82
C ALA A 157 -36.19 11.66 38.69
N ARG A 158 -36.50 12.88 38.26
CA ARG A 158 -36.31 14.09 39.06
C ARG A 158 -37.35 14.08 40.18
N GLY A 159 -36.87 13.90 41.42
CA GLY A 159 -37.64 14.16 42.62
C GLY A 159 -37.48 15.61 43.07
#